data_58ea892ed26fd39d533b1ea87746d9db
#
_entry.id   58ea892ed26fd39d533b1ea87746d9db
#
_cell.length_a   1.000
_cell.length_b   1.000
_cell.length_c   1.000
_cell.angle_alpha   90.00
_cell.angle_beta   90.00
_cell.angle_gamma   90.00
#
_symmetry.space_group_name_H-M   'P 1'
#
loop_
_entity.id
_entity.type
_entity.pdbx_description
1 polymer ?
#
loop_
_entity_poly.entity_id
_entity_poly.type
_entity_poly.pdbx_seq_one_letter_code
_entity_poly.pdbx_strand_id
1 'polypeptide(L)'
;MDNYIQQEKKYFLQTYKRFPIVVECAKGTKIYDNQGNEYLDFLGGIAVNVLGHVHPVVLEAIEMQIKRYMHLSNYFYQDVQIEFAKFILEISNYDRLFFANSGTETTEGALKIVRRWGNLRNKSKIIAFTGGFHGRTYGSLSLMDKPNYKELMGPFLENIEIIEFNDVSVLKEKVNEETAGVFIEFLQGEGGLRKASEEFVQELWNLKSKYDFLVVADEVQSGLFRTGKLFAFEHYGVNPDIVTVAKG
;
A
#
# COMPACT_ATOMS: atom_id res chain seq x y z
N MET A 1 -30.59 -2.21 -16.35
CA MET A 1 -29.81 -2.37 -15.09
C MET A 1 -29.61 -3.85 -14.76
N ASP A 2 -30.63 -4.66 -14.78
CA ASP A 2 -30.55 -6.05 -14.32
C ASP A 2 -29.58 -6.96 -15.09
N ASN A 3 -29.37 -6.70 -16.38
CA ASN A 3 -28.59 -7.58 -17.24
C ASN A 3 -27.08 -7.61 -16.84
N TYR A 4 -26.43 -6.49 -16.63
CA TYR A 4 -25.00 -6.46 -16.25
C TYR A 4 -24.76 -7.00 -14.84
N ILE A 5 -25.65 -6.71 -13.89
CA ILE A 5 -25.58 -7.23 -12.52
C ILE A 5 -25.75 -8.76 -12.52
N GLN A 6 -26.67 -9.28 -13.33
CA GLN A 6 -26.88 -10.74 -13.48
C GLN A 6 -25.70 -11.41 -14.19
N GLN A 7 -25.15 -10.78 -15.24
CA GLN A 7 -23.98 -11.28 -15.94
C GLN A 7 -22.74 -11.29 -15.03
N GLU A 8 -22.55 -10.26 -14.22
CA GLU A 8 -21.46 -10.23 -13.24
C GLU A 8 -21.55 -11.40 -12.26
N LYS A 9 -22.73 -11.64 -11.67
CA LYS A 9 -22.97 -12.80 -10.79
C LYS A 9 -22.71 -14.15 -11.46
N LYS A 10 -22.93 -14.22 -12.76
CA LYS A 10 -22.71 -15.45 -13.52
C LYS A 10 -21.25 -15.71 -13.87
N TYR A 11 -20.49 -14.64 -14.19
CA TYR A 11 -19.16 -14.78 -14.76
C TYR A 11 -18.02 -14.47 -13.78
N PHE A 12 -18.28 -13.77 -12.65
CA PHE A 12 -17.26 -13.40 -11.69
C PHE A 12 -17.34 -14.23 -10.42
N LEU A 13 -16.18 -14.49 -9.79
CA LEU A 13 -16.15 -14.96 -8.42
C LEU A 13 -16.72 -13.88 -7.52
N GLN A 14 -17.64 -14.24 -6.64
CA GLN A 14 -18.36 -13.31 -5.77
C GLN A 14 -17.52 -12.92 -4.53
N THR A 15 -16.39 -12.26 -4.77
CA THR A 15 -15.44 -11.83 -3.75
C THR A 15 -15.66 -10.40 -3.25
N TYR A 16 -16.54 -9.64 -3.90
CA TYR A 16 -16.85 -8.25 -3.57
C TYR A 16 -18.35 -8.00 -3.48
N LYS A 17 -18.73 -7.19 -2.50
CA LYS A 17 -20.08 -6.63 -2.44
C LYS A 17 -20.10 -5.29 -3.20
N ARG A 18 -20.79 -5.24 -4.34
CA ARG A 18 -20.87 -4.05 -5.19
C ARG A 18 -22.10 -3.22 -4.90
N PHE A 19 -22.01 -1.92 -5.13
CA PHE A 19 -23.19 -1.07 -5.23
C PHE A 19 -23.97 -1.43 -6.50
N PRO A 20 -25.32 -1.39 -6.48
CA PRO A 20 -26.14 -1.74 -7.64
C PRO A 20 -26.19 -0.59 -8.66
N ILE A 21 -25.04 -0.08 -9.06
CA ILE A 21 -24.85 1.03 -9.99
C ILE A 21 -24.05 0.52 -11.18
N VAL A 22 -24.60 0.66 -12.38
CA VAL A 22 -23.88 0.35 -13.63
C VAL A 22 -23.34 1.66 -14.17
N VAL A 23 -22.04 1.88 -13.96
CA VAL A 23 -21.35 3.11 -14.36
C VAL A 23 -21.22 3.15 -15.88
N GLU A 24 -21.60 4.26 -16.49
CA GLU A 24 -21.40 4.56 -17.91
C GLU A 24 -20.16 5.44 -18.13
N CYS A 25 -20.03 6.51 -17.35
CA CYS A 25 -18.89 7.40 -17.42
C CYS A 25 -18.63 8.10 -16.07
N ALA A 26 -17.46 8.75 -15.98
CA ALA A 26 -17.12 9.58 -14.83
C ALA A 26 -16.26 10.77 -15.28
N LYS A 27 -16.37 11.91 -14.57
CA LYS A 27 -15.57 13.11 -14.85
C LYS A 27 -15.38 13.94 -13.57
N GLY A 28 -14.14 14.34 -13.30
CA GLY A 28 -13.82 15.07 -12.09
C GLY A 28 -14.21 14.27 -10.84
N THR A 29 -15.12 14.79 -10.03
CA THR A 29 -15.62 14.14 -8.81
C THR A 29 -16.97 13.44 -9.00
N LYS A 30 -17.44 13.26 -10.23
CA LYS A 30 -18.77 12.75 -10.54
C LYS A 30 -18.72 11.45 -11.30
N ILE A 31 -19.64 10.54 -10.98
CA ILE A 31 -19.92 9.29 -11.67
C ILE A 31 -21.34 9.36 -12.25
N TYR A 32 -21.53 8.85 -13.45
CA TYR A 32 -22.82 8.79 -14.12
C TYR A 32 -23.17 7.34 -14.42
N ASP A 33 -24.38 6.93 -14.06
CA ASP A 33 -24.85 5.59 -14.41
C ASP A 33 -25.50 5.54 -15.80
N ASN A 34 -25.80 4.34 -16.28
CA ASN A 34 -26.42 4.10 -17.56
C ASN A 34 -27.91 4.53 -17.65
N GLN A 35 -28.44 5.15 -16.60
CA GLN A 35 -29.78 5.77 -16.57
C GLN A 35 -29.70 7.30 -16.57
N GLY A 36 -28.47 7.86 -16.57
CA GLY A 36 -28.22 9.28 -16.51
C GLY A 36 -28.24 9.88 -15.09
N ASN A 37 -28.28 9.05 -14.04
CA ASN A 37 -28.19 9.56 -12.69
C ASN A 37 -26.73 9.96 -12.39
N GLU A 38 -26.60 11.09 -11.69
CA GLU A 38 -25.30 11.64 -11.24
C GLU A 38 -25.07 11.27 -9.78
N TYR A 39 -23.83 10.83 -9.47
CA TYR A 39 -23.36 10.52 -8.12
C TYR A 39 -22.08 11.29 -7.83
N LEU A 40 -21.96 11.83 -6.64
CA LEU A 40 -20.72 12.42 -6.16
C LEU A 40 -19.79 11.32 -5.63
N ASP A 41 -18.61 11.20 -6.21
CA ASP A 41 -17.64 10.16 -5.86
C ASP A 41 -16.75 10.58 -4.69
N PHE A 42 -17.12 10.15 -3.48
CA PHE A 42 -16.28 10.27 -2.28
C PHE A 42 -15.34 9.08 -2.05
N LEU A 43 -15.39 8.04 -2.88
CA LEU A 43 -14.49 6.89 -2.78
C LEU A 43 -13.19 7.12 -3.55
N GLY A 44 -13.26 7.84 -4.66
CA GLY A 44 -12.11 8.12 -5.52
C GLY A 44 -11.34 6.85 -5.94
N GLY A 45 -12.04 5.73 -6.18
CA GLY A 45 -11.40 4.44 -6.46
C GLY A 45 -10.62 3.87 -5.25
N ILE A 46 -11.07 4.13 -4.04
CA ILE A 46 -10.39 3.85 -2.76
C ILE A 46 -9.06 4.62 -2.70
N ALA A 47 -9.17 5.97 -2.76
CA ALA A 47 -8.06 6.91 -2.69
C ALA A 47 -7.03 6.79 -3.85
N VAL A 48 -7.47 6.38 -5.04
CA VAL A 48 -6.63 6.26 -6.25
C VAL A 48 -6.74 7.49 -7.13
N ASN A 49 -7.96 8.00 -7.39
CA ASN A 49 -8.23 9.11 -8.32
C ASN A 49 -8.02 10.48 -7.65
N VAL A 50 -6.78 10.78 -7.28
CA VAL A 50 -6.46 12.02 -6.53
C VAL A 50 -6.68 13.29 -7.33
N LEU A 51 -6.61 13.22 -8.66
CA LEU A 51 -6.88 14.34 -9.58
C LEU A 51 -8.31 14.32 -10.14
N GLY A 52 -9.14 13.36 -9.70
CA GLY A 52 -10.45 13.11 -10.25
C GLY A 52 -10.44 12.28 -11.54
N HIS A 53 -11.65 11.89 -11.97
CA HIS A 53 -11.82 11.06 -13.17
C HIS A 53 -11.48 11.84 -14.45
N VAL A 54 -10.79 11.17 -15.37
CA VAL A 54 -10.46 11.70 -16.72
C VAL A 54 -9.79 13.06 -16.65
N HIS A 55 -8.78 13.19 -15.78
CA HIS A 55 -8.01 14.45 -15.69
C HIS A 55 -7.28 14.71 -17.02
N PRO A 56 -7.40 15.91 -17.61
CA PRO A 56 -6.89 16.17 -18.97
C PRO A 56 -5.40 15.87 -19.14
N VAL A 57 -4.57 16.26 -18.19
CA VAL A 57 -3.11 16.04 -18.23
C VAL A 57 -2.77 14.55 -18.20
N VAL A 58 -3.48 13.76 -17.39
CA VAL A 58 -3.28 12.30 -17.32
C VAL A 58 -3.72 11.64 -18.62
N LEU A 59 -4.88 12.05 -19.16
CA LEU A 59 -5.37 11.55 -20.44
C LEU A 59 -4.37 11.82 -21.58
N GLU A 60 -3.90 13.06 -21.70
CA GLU A 60 -2.91 13.45 -22.70
C GLU A 60 -1.61 12.64 -22.57
N ALA A 61 -1.10 12.45 -21.36
CA ALA A 61 0.11 11.65 -21.12
C ALA A 61 -0.08 10.18 -21.56
N ILE A 62 -1.25 9.59 -21.29
CA ILE A 62 -1.59 8.23 -21.71
C ILE A 62 -1.67 8.17 -23.25
N GLU A 63 -2.38 9.10 -23.90
CA GLU A 63 -2.52 9.16 -25.34
C GLU A 63 -1.18 9.35 -26.08
N MET A 64 -0.27 10.13 -25.52
CA MET A 64 1.08 10.26 -26.05
C MET A 64 1.88 8.96 -25.89
N GLN A 65 1.81 8.33 -24.74
CA GLN A 65 2.61 7.13 -24.47
C GLN A 65 2.15 5.91 -25.26
N ILE A 66 0.85 5.67 -25.43
CA ILE A 66 0.35 4.51 -26.19
C ILE A 66 0.73 4.57 -27.68
N LYS A 67 1.02 5.75 -28.22
CA LYS A 67 1.53 5.94 -29.61
C LYS A 67 3.01 5.60 -29.76
N ARG A 68 3.75 5.49 -28.64
CA ARG A 68 5.18 5.15 -28.63
C ARG A 68 5.38 3.65 -28.39
N TYR A 69 4.94 3.15 -27.25
CA TYR A 69 4.95 1.74 -26.87
C TYR A 69 4.09 1.53 -25.61
N MET A 70 3.61 0.29 -25.41
CA MET A 70 2.82 -0.09 -24.25
C MET A 70 3.61 -0.98 -23.28
N HIS A 71 4.31 -2.01 -23.80
CA HIS A 71 5.08 -2.94 -23.00
C HIS A 71 6.33 -3.40 -23.74
N LEU A 72 7.49 -3.31 -23.08
CA LEU A 72 8.79 -3.69 -23.66
C LEU A 72 9.58 -4.69 -22.83
N SER A 73 9.10 -5.12 -21.67
CA SER A 73 9.86 -5.93 -20.71
C SER A 73 11.05 -5.18 -20.06
N ASN A 74 11.57 -5.73 -18.97
CA ASN A 74 12.73 -5.19 -18.24
C ASN A 74 14.08 -5.47 -18.95
N TYR A 75 14.06 -6.06 -20.14
CA TYR A 75 15.27 -6.23 -20.96
C TYR A 75 15.70 -4.93 -21.67
N PHE A 76 14.85 -3.93 -21.71
CA PHE A 76 15.12 -2.67 -22.36
C PHE A 76 15.04 -1.51 -21.38
N TYR A 77 15.89 -0.50 -21.60
CA TYR A 77 15.79 0.75 -20.86
C TYR A 77 14.59 1.56 -21.35
N GLN A 78 13.81 2.09 -20.43
CA GLN A 78 12.59 2.84 -20.71
C GLN A 78 12.71 4.23 -20.07
N ASP A 79 12.68 5.26 -20.89
CA ASP A 79 12.85 6.65 -20.48
C ASP A 79 11.82 7.08 -19.42
N VAL A 80 10.53 6.77 -19.64
CA VAL A 80 9.45 7.15 -18.72
C VAL A 80 9.68 6.60 -17.30
N GLN A 81 10.14 5.34 -17.18
CA GLN A 81 10.44 4.75 -15.88
C GLN A 81 11.65 5.41 -15.22
N ILE A 82 12.69 5.71 -16.01
CA ILE A 82 13.92 6.34 -15.51
C ILE A 82 13.63 7.77 -15.04
N GLU A 83 12.91 8.56 -15.82
CA GLU A 83 12.53 9.93 -15.47
C GLU A 83 11.63 9.97 -14.22
N PHE A 84 10.66 9.07 -14.12
CA PHE A 84 9.85 8.96 -12.91
C PHE A 84 10.68 8.57 -11.69
N ALA A 85 11.57 7.56 -11.83
CA ALA A 85 12.44 7.13 -10.73
C ALA A 85 13.35 8.29 -10.26
N LYS A 86 13.94 9.03 -11.21
CA LYS A 86 14.75 10.22 -10.92
C LYS A 86 13.93 11.25 -10.14
N PHE A 87 12.75 11.61 -10.64
CA PHE A 87 11.88 12.59 -10.01
C PHE A 87 11.51 12.21 -8.57
N ILE A 88 11.04 10.98 -8.35
CA ILE A 88 10.59 10.57 -7.01
C ILE A 88 11.77 10.47 -6.02
N LEU A 89 12.95 10.06 -6.47
CA LEU A 89 14.14 9.98 -5.63
C LEU A 89 14.72 11.36 -5.32
N GLU A 90 14.59 12.34 -6.23
CA GLU A 90 14.99 13.74 -5.98
C GLU A 90 14.14 14.43 -4.90
N ILE A 91 12.86 14.08 -4.78
CA ILE A 91 11.95 14.67 -3.78
C ILE A 91 11.81 13.84 -2.51
N SER A 92 12.39 12.64 -2.47
CA SER A 92 12.40 11.74 -1.32
C SER A 92 13.84 11.48 -0.86
N ASN A 93 14.03 11.06 0.37
CA ASN A 93 15.37 10.75 0.89
C ASN A 93 15.77 9.29 0.64
N TYR A 94 15.41 8.71 -0.52
CA TYR A 94 15.72 7.33 -0.87
C TYR A 94 16.68 7.25 -2.06
N ASP A 95 17.50 6.19 -2.10
CA ASP A 95 18.56 6.01 -3.10
C ASP A 95 18.13 5.14 -4.29
N ARG A 96 17.14 4.30 -4.14
CA ARG A 96 16.75 3.28 -5.12
C ARG A 96 15.24 3.08 -5.15
N LEU A 97 14.73 2.76 -6.33
CA LEU A 97 13.33 2.46 -6.58
C LEU A 97 13.20 1.12 -7.31
N PHE A 98 12.16 0.37 -6.96
CA PHE A 98 11.75 -0.84 -7.65
C PHE A 98 10.30 -0.72 -8.09
N PHE A 99 10.02 -0.94 -9.38
CA PHE A 99 8.66 -0.94 -9.91
C PHE A 99 7.98 -2.29 -9.75
N ALA A 100 6.72 -2.27 -9.31
CA ALA A 100 5.81 -3.40 -9.24
C ALA A 100 4.45 -3.02 -9.84
N ASN A 101 3.54 -3.98 -10.01
CA ASN A 101 2.25 -3.73 -10.65
C ASN A 101 1.15 -3.30 -9.68
N SER A 102 1.36 -3.48 -8.38
CA SER A 102 0.36 -3.21 -7.36
C SER A 102 0.98 -2.97 -5.98
N GLY A 103 0.22 -2.34 -5.07
CA GLY A 103 0.64 -2.14 -3.69
C GLY A 103 0.91 -3.46 -2.95
N THR A 104 0.15 -4.52 -3.21
CA THR A 104 0.44 -5.83 -2.60
C THR A 104 1.77 -6.41 -3.09
N GLU A 105 2.13 -6.21 -4.36
CA GLU A 105 3.45 -6.63 -4.88
C GLU A 105 4.59 -5.80 -4.30
N THR A 106 4.39 -4.51 -4.00
CA THR A 106 5.39 -3.70 -3.29
C THR A 106 5.62 -4.22 -1.88
N THR A 107 4.55 -4.61 -1.18
CA THR A 107 4.63 -5.27 0.14
C THR A 107 5.39 -6.61 0.06
N GLU A 108 5.11 -7.45 -0.94
CA GLU A 108 5.85 -8.71 -1.17
C GLU A 108 7.34 -8.44 -1.45
N GLY A 109 7.64 -7.40 -2.23
CA GLY A 109 9.02 -6.95 -2.48
C GLY A 109 9.73 -6.55 -1.18
N ALA A 110 9.08 -5.75 -0.34
CA ALA A 110 9.59 -5.33 0.95
C ALA A 110 9.79 -6.52 1.90
N LEU A 111 8.83 -7.48 1.96
CA LEU A 111 8.97 -8.72 2.72
C LEU A 111 10.21 -9.52 2.32
N LYS A 112 10.45 -9.65 1.03
CA LYS A 112 11.64 -10.36 0.51
C LYS A 112 12.95 -9.66 0.91
N ILE A 113 12.97 -8.33 0.86
CA ILE A 113 14.13 -7.53 1.29
C ILE A 113 14.37 -7.74 2.79
N VAL A 114 13.33 -7.59 3.63
CA VAL A 114 13.42 -7.79 5.08
C VAL A 114 13.88 -9.21 5.42
N ARG A 115 13.32 -10.24 4.80
CA ARG A 115 13.74 -11.64 4.99
C ARG A 115 15.19 -11.86 4.61
N ARG A 116 15.62 -11.38 3.45
CA ARG A 116 17.01 -11.52 3.00
C ARG A 116 17.98 -10.79 3.93
N TRP A 117 17.66 -9.56 4.30
CA TRP A 117 18.45 -8.75 5.20
C TRP A 117 18.57 -9.40 6.60
N GLY A 118 17.43 -9.89 7.12
CA GLY A 118 17.37 -10.58 8.40
C GLY A 118 18.16 -11.89 8.42
N ASN A 119 17.98 -12.76 7.41
CA ASN A 119 18.69 -14.03 7.33
C ASN A 119 20.22 -13.86 7.28
N LEU A 120 20.71 -12.79 6.67
CA LEU A 120 22.16 -12.46 6.70
C LEU A 120 22.65 -12.06 8.10
N ARG A 121 21.75 -11.82 9.06
CA ARG A 121 22.01 -11.37 10.44
C ARG A 121 21.46 -12.32 11.50
N ASN A 122 20.98 -13.51 11.09
CA ASN A 122 20.30 -14.48 11.95
C ASN A 122 19.05 -13.92 12.65
N LYS A 123 18.31 -13.05 11.95
CA LYS A 123 17.05 -12.46 12.40
C LYS A 123 15.91 -12.95 11.52
N SER A 124 14.83 -13.42 12.11
CA SER A 124 13.71 -13.99 11.35
C SER A 124 12.35 -13.39 11.66
N LYS A 125 12.21 -12.74 12.82
CA LYS A 125 10.92 -12.21 13.28
C LYS A 125 10.55 -10.95 12.49
N ILE A 126 9.30 -10.92 12.02
CA ILE A 126 8.69 -9.74 11.42
C ILE A 126 7.49 -9.34 12.27
N ILE A 127 7.34 -8.05 12.54
CA ILE A 127 6.23 -7.50 13.31
C ILE A 127 5.35 -6.67 12.37
N ALA A 128 4.03 -6.82 12.52
CA ALA A 128 3.01 -5.99 11.93
C ALA A 128 1.97 -5.63 13.00
N PHE A 129 0.97 -4.82 12.66
CA PHE A 129 0.06 -4.26 13.65
C PHE A 129 -1.41 -4.58 13.34
N THR A 130 -2.21 -4.73 14.44
CA THR A 130 -3.65 -4.90 14.34
C THR A 130 -4.31 -3.76 13.57
N GLY A 131 -5.37 -4.07 12.84
CA GLY A 131 -6.10 -3.10 12.03
C GLY A 131 -5.42 -2.72 10.71
N GLY A 132 -4.18 -3.16 10.45
CA GLY A 132 -3.43 -2.88 9.23
C GLY A 132 -4.03 -3.51 7.97
N PHE A 133 -3.68 -2.94 6.82
CA PHE A 133 -4.01 -3.51 5.52
C PHE A 133 -2.82 -3.41 4.55
N HIS A 134 -2.22 -4.54 4.23
CA HIS A 134 -0.99 -4.62 3.43
C HIS A 134 -1.17 -5.31 2.05
N GLY A 135 -2.37 -5.76 1.74
CA GLY A 135 -2.68 -6.44 0.49
C GLY A 135 -3.32 -7.82 0.68
N ARG A 136 -3.53 -8.54 -0.42
CA ARG A 136 -4.26 -9.83 -0.42
C ARG A 136 -3.47 -11.00 -1.00
N THR A 137 -2.19 -10.84 -1.34
CA THR A 137 -1.28 -11.96 -1.60
C THR A 137 -0.91 -12.65 -0.30
N TYR A 138 -0.41 -13.89 -0.34
CA TYR A 138 -0.14 -14.67 0.86
C TYR A 138 0.84 -14.00 1.83
N GLY A 139 1.91 -13.37 1.33
CA GLY A 139 2.84 -12.64 2.19
C GLY A 139 2.21 -11.40 2.81
N SER A 140 1.55 -10.57 2.00
CA SER A 140 0.83 -9.38 2.50
C SER A 140 -0.29 -9.77 3.48
N LEU A 141 -1.01 -10.84 3.19
CA LEU A 141 -2.09 -11.35 4.05
C LEU A 141 -1.55 -11.88 5.39
N SER A 142 -0.31 -12.41 5.40
CA SER A 142 0.35 -12.85 6.63
C SER A 142 0.60 -11.70 7.61
N LEU A 143 0.74 -10.47 7.13
CA LEU A 143 0.95 -9.25 7.93
C LEU A 143 -0.35 -8.65 8.51
N MET A 144 -1.50 -9.28 8.33
CA MET A 144 -2.80 -8.72 8.73
C MET A 144 -3.54 -9.62 9.70
N ASP A 145 -4.35 -9.00 10.57
CA ASP A 145 -5.25 -9.63 11.54
C ASP A 145 -6.71 -9.72 11.06
N LYS A 146 -6.96 -9.69 9.75
CA LYS A 146 -8.32 -9.67 9.16
C LYS A 146 -8.88 -11.10 8.99
N PRO A 147 -9.67 -11.65 9.92
CA PRO A 147 -10.19 -13.02 9.84
C PRO A 147 -10.93 -13.30 8.53
N ASN A 148 -11.78 -12.36 8.10
CA ASN A 148 -12.56 -12.49 6.86
C ASN A 148 -11.73 -12.69 5.58
N TYR A 149 -10.45 -12.31 5.60
CA TYR A 149 -9.53 -12.49 4.48
C TYR A 149 -8.61 -13.71 4.65
N LYS A 150 -8.60 -14.31 5.85
CA LYS A 150 -7.65 -15.38 6.19
C LYS A 150 -8.32 -16.74 6.44
N GLU A 151 -9.62 -16.75 6.67
CA GLU A 151 -10.37 -17.96 7.01
C GLU A 151 -10.16 -19.06 5.96
N LEU A 152 -9.74 -20.24 6.42
CA LEU A 152 -9.46 -21.43 5.61
C LEU A 152 -8.36 -21.26 4.55
N MET A 153 -7.53 -20.21 4.62
CA MET A 153 -6.49 -19.95 3.63
C MET A 153 -5.07 -20.26 4.14
N GLY A 154 -4.89 -20.69 5.40
CA GLY A 154 -3.56 -21.05 5.92
C GLY A 154 -2.97 -22.31 5.30
N PRO A 155 -1.67 -22.63 5.55
CA PRO A 155 -0.80 -21.90 6.48
C PRO A 155 -0.24 -20.60 5.89
N PHE A 156 -0.02 -19.61 6.75
CA PHE A 156 0.60 -18.34 6.38
C PHE A 156 2.12 -18.38 6.65
N LEU A 157 2.82 -17.29 6.31
CA LEU A 157 4.26 -17.18 6.54
C LEU A 157 4.60 -17.26 8.02
N GLU A 158 5.62 -18.05 8.34
CA GLU A 158 6.14 -18.21 9.70
C GLU A 158 6.92 -16.98 10.18
N ASN A 159 7.07 -16.87 11.50
CA ASN A 159 7.81 -15.80 12.17
C ASN A 159 7.26 -14.39 11.88
N ILE A 160 5.95 -14.27 11.65
CA ILE A 160 5.23 -13.01 11.61
C ILE A 160 4.37 -12.90 12.87
N GLU A 161 4.58 -11.85 13.63
CA GLU A 161 3.81 -11.54 14.83
C GLU A 161 3.01 -10.25 14.62
N ILE A 162 1.69 -10.33 14.80
CA ILE A 162 0.80 -9.16 14.70
C ILE A 162 0.50 -8.71 16.11
N ILE A 163 0.88 -7.47 16.44
CA ILE A 163 0.72 -6.91 17.77
C ILE A 163 -0.22 -5.70 17.76
N GLU A 164 -0.70 -5.30 18.94
CA GLU A 164 -1.64 -4.19 19.04
C GLU A 164 -1.02 -2.88 18.61
N PHE A 165 -1.72 -2.17 17.71
CA PHE A 165 -1.29 -0.86 17.20
C PHE A 165 -1.40 0.23 18.26
N ASN A 166 -0.40 1.06 18.42
CA ASN A 166 -0.28 2.10 19.44
C ASN A 166 -0.13 1.57 20.90
N ASP A 167 0.15 0.30 21.10
CA ASP A 167 0.50 -0.22 22.42
C ASP A 167 2.03 -0.25 22.60
N VAL A 168 2.55 0.74 23.32
CA VAL A 168 3.99 0.90 23.60
C VAL A 168 4.51 -0.25 24.46
N SER A 169 3.70 -0.78 25.38
CA SER A 169 4.12 -1.85 26.29
C SER A 169 4.31 -3.16 25.55
N VAL A 170 3.36 -3.50 24.67
CA VAL A 170 3.45 -4.67 23.81
C VAL A 170 4.59 -4.54 22.80
N LEU A 171 4.79 -3.34 22.24
CA LEU A 171 5.92 -3.08 21.33
C LEU A 171 7.27 -3.38 22.02
N LYS A 172 7.46 -2.91 23.25
CA LYS A 172 8.68 -3.17 24.07
C LYS A 172 8.87 -4.66 24.40
N GLU A 173 7.80 -5.38 24.66
CA GLU A 173 7.85 -6.80 24.96
C GLU A 173 8.22 -7.64 23.74
N LYS A 174 7.68 -7.29 22.56
CA LYS A 174 7.73 -8.12 21.37
C LYS A 174 8.92 -7.84 20.46
N VAL A 175 9.41 -6.60 20.42
CA VAL A 175 10.61 -6.25 19.64
C VAL A 175 11.87 -6.65 20.39
N ASN A 176 12.72 -7.46 19.77
CA ASN A 176 13.97 -7.97 20.33
C ASN A 176 15.04 -8.19 19.25
N GLU A 177 16.17 -8.80 19.63
CA GLU A 177 17.31 -9.07 18.73
C GLU A 177 16.98 -10.00 17.57
N GLU A 178 15.91 -10.79 17.62
CA GLU A 178 15.45 -11.66 16.52
C GLU A 178 14.63 -10.90 15.47
N THR A 179 14.24 -9.64 15.78
CA THR A 179 13.40 -8.83 14.88
C THR A 179 14.20 -8.43 13.65
N ALA A 180 13.76 -8.91 12.48
CA ALA A 180 14.29 -8.56 11.17
C ALA A 180 13.66 -7.29 10.61
N GLY A 181 12.37 -7.07 10.86
CA GLY A 181 11.67 -5.89 10.38
C GLY A 181 10.30 -5.66 11.00
N VAL A 182 9.85 -4.43 10.88
CA VAL A 182 8.54 -3.96 11.33
C VAL A 182 7.82 -3.32 10.15
N PHE A 183 6.60 -3.77 9.85
CA PHE A 183 5.73 -3.19 8.84
C PHE A 183 4.69 -2.30 9.52
N ILE A 184 4.63 -1.04 9.12
CA ILE A 184 3.75 -0.04 9.74
C ILE A 184 3.07 0.85 8.69
N GLU A 185 1.77 1.07 8.86
CA GLU A 185 1.05 2.22 8.32
C GLU A 185 1.05 3.33 9.37
N PHE A 186 1.63 4.48 9.09
CA PHE A 186 1.59 5.63 10.03
C PHE A 186 0.19 6.24 10.16
N LEU A 187 -0.65 5.97 9.15
CA LEU A 187 -2.08 6.22 9.15
C LEU A 187 -2.79 5.00 8.56
N GLN A 188 -3.44 4.19 9.40
CA GLN A 188 -4.20 3.02 8.98
C GLN A 188 -5.50 3.45 8.32
N GLY A 189 -5.59 3.37 6.99
CA GLY A 189 -6.80 3.72 6.24
C GLY A 189 -7.95 2.74 6.50
N GLU A 190 -7.69 1.45 6.33
CA GLU A 190 -8.66 0.36 6.53
C GLU A 190 -8.90 0.04 8.02
N GLY A 191 -8.09 0.59 8.91
CA GLY A 191 -8.21 0.49 10.36
C GLY A 191 -9.13 1.54 10.99
N GLY A 192 -9.80 2.38 10.18
CA GLY A 192 -10.68 3.46 10.64
C GLY A 192 -9.97 4.80 10.83
N LEU A 193 -9.02 5.12 9.96
CA LEU A 193 -8.19 6.34 9.97
C LEU A 193 -7.43 6.53 11.30
N ARG A 194 -6.87 5.44 11.82
CA ARG A 194 -6.08 5.45 13.06
C ARG A 194 -4.65 5.90 12.76
N LYS A 195 -4.23 7.03 13.29
CA LYS A 195 -2.84 7.48 13.21
C LYS A 195 -1.97 6.83 14.28
N ALA A 196 -0.70 6.62 13.99
CA ALA A 196 0.29 6.26 14.99
C ALA A 196 0.42 7.39 16.02
N SER A 197 0.57 7.06 17.31
CA SER A 197 0.87 8.07 18.32
C SER A 197 2.36 8.46 18.28
N GLU A 198 2.66 9.68 18.65
CA GLU A 198 4.05 10.16 18.69
C GLU A 198 4.91 9.32 19.64
N GLU A 199 4.36 8.95 20.81
CA GLU A 199 5.02 8.07 21.77
C GLU A 199 5.35 6.70 21.19
N PHE A 200 4.40 6.11 20.46
CA PHE A 200 4.59 4.81 19.81
C PHE A 200 5.68 4.85 18.73
N VAL A 201 5.67 5.89 17.90
CA VAL A 201 6.69 6.08 16.86
C VAL A 201 8.05 6.33 17.49
N GLN A 202 8.14 7.18 18.52
CA GLN A 202 9.40 7.44 19.23
C GLN A 202 9.98 6.14 19.81
N GLU A 203 9.14 5.33 20.44
CA GLU A 203 9.60 4.06 21.00
C GLU A 203 10.02 3.05 19.92
N LEU A 204 9.32 2.99 18.80
CA LEU A 204 9.72 2.16 17.67
C LEU A 204 11.12 2.53 17.18
N TRP A 205 11.47 3.83 17.12
CA TRP A 205 12.79 4.30 16.73
C TRP A 205 13.87 4.06 17.81
N ASN A 206 13.51 4.12 19.10
CA ASN A 206 14.38 3.73 20.19
C ASN A 206 14.76 2.24 20.07
N LEU A 207 13.76 1.40 19.84
CA LEU A 207 13.96 -0.04 19.66
C LEU A 207 14.71 -0.39 18.37
N LYS A 208 14.44 0.35 17.26
CA LYS A 208 15.19 0.21 16.01
C LYS A 208 16.69 0.50 16.24
N SER A 209 16.99 1.56 16.95
CA SER A 209 18.38 1.92 17.26
C SER A 209 19.06 0.88 18.15
N LYS A 210 18.31 0.25 19.06
CA LYS A 210 18.82 -0.76 19.99
C LYS A 210 19.05 -2.11 19.34
N TYR A 211 18.13 -2.56 18.49
CA TYR A 211 18.11 -3.92 18.00
C TYR A 211 18.46 -4.05 16.51
N ASP A 212 18.67 -2.96 15.78
CA ASP A 212 19.03 -2.94 14.36
C ASP A 212 18.11 -3.82 13.51
N PHE A 213 16.93 -3.34 13.18
CA PHE A 213 15.96 -3.98 12.29
C PHE A 213 15.46 -2.99 11.23
N LEU A 214 14.90 -3.49 10.15
CA LEU A 214 14.33 -2.63 9.10
C LEU A 214 12.92 -2.18 9.46
N VAL A 215 12.61 -0.90 9.21
CA VAL A 215 11.24 -0.38 9.25
C VAL A 215 10.75 -0.19 7.83
N VAL A 216 9.61 -0.84 7.53
CA VAL A 216 8.87 -0.70 6.28
C VAL A 216 7.65 0.17 6.53
N ALA A 217 7.64 1.35 5.94
CA ALA A 217 6.45 2.22 5.91
C ALA A 217 5.55 1.79 4.75
N ASP A 218 4.35 1.33 5.06
CA ASP A 218 3.33 1.12 4.06
C ASP A 218 2.58 2.44 3.81
N GLU A 219 2.98 3.11 2.75
CA GLU A 219 2.43 4.39 2.30
C GLU A 219 1.52 4.22 1.05
N VAL A 220 1.07 2.99 0.80
CA VAL A 220 0.18 2.69 -0.34
C VAL A 220 -1.09 3.54 -0.33
N GLN A 221 -1.61 3.88 0.85
CA GLN A 221 -2.80 4.72 0.97
C GLN A 221 -2.51 6.13 1.49
N SER A 222 -1.51 6.29 2.33
CA SER A 222 -1.19 7.54 3.03
C SER A 222 -0.15 8.41 2.33
N GLY A 223 0.64 7.83 1.42
CA GLY A 223 1.71 8.51 0.71
C GLY A 223 1.25 9.44 -0.41
N LEU A 224 2.21 9.93 -1.16
CA LEU A 224 2.04 10.80 -2.33
C LEU A 224 1.13 12.00 -2.06
N PHE A 225 1.45 12.73 -0.99
CA PHE A 225 0.76 13.95 -0.53
C PHE A 225 -0.66 13.76 0.01
N ARG A 226 -1.15 12.54 0.21
CA ARG A 226 -2.48 12.28 0.78
C ARG A 226 -2.68 12.94 2.15
N THR A 227 -1.63 13.00 2.96
CA THR A 227 -1.65 13.60 4.31
C THR A 227 -1.08 15.02 4.35
N GLY A 228 -0.76 15.62 3.20
CA GLY A 228 -0.18 16.98 3.07
C GLY A 228 1.35 17.01 3.08
N LYS A 229 2.01 15.87 3.26
CA LYS A 229 3.44 15.66 3.02
C LYS A 229 3.64 14.53 2.03
N LEU A 230 4.83 14.40 1.44
CA LEU A 230 5.10 13.34 0.47
C LEU A 230 4.77 11.97 1.06
N PHE A 231 5.18 11.74 2.32
CA PHE A 231 4.85 10.52 3.07
C PHE A 231 4.31 10.87 4.46
N ALA A 232 3.43 10.02 5.00
CA ALA A 232 2.81 10.24 6.30
C ALA A 232 3.83 10.19 7.45
N PHE A 233 4.88 9.38 7.35
CA PHE A 233 5.93 9.31 8.37
C PHE A 233 6.70 10.63 8.56
N GLU A 234 6.72 11.52 7.57
CA GLU A 234 7.40 12.82 7.67
C GLU A 234 6.76 13.74 8.73
N HIS A 235 5.49 13.48 9.11
CA HIS A 235 4.86 14.20 10.21
C HIS A 235 5.52 13.91 11.56
N TYR A 236 6.22 12.78 11.68
CA TYR A 236 6.91 12.34 12.90
C TYR A 236 8.42 12.65 12.89
N GLY A 237 8.94 13.18 11.77
CA GLY A 237 10.38 13.47 11.66
C GLY A 237 11.26 12.21 11.65
N VAL A 238 10.72 11.07 11.21
CA VAL A 238 11.43 9.78 11.13
C VAL A 238 11.68 9.39 9.68
N ASN A 239 12.62 8.44 9.48
CA ASN A 239 12.98 7.96 8.14
C ASN A 239 13.00 6.42 8.12
N PRO A 240 11.95 5.75 7.63
CA PRO A 240 11.92 4.31 7.42
C PRO A 240 12.97 3.83 6.40
N ASP A 241 13.39 2.57 6.48
CA ASP A 241 14.39 2.00 5.56
C ASP A 241 13.78 1.69 4.18
N ILE A 242 12.49 1.32 4.17
CA ILE A 242 11.75 0.95 2.96
C ILE A 242 10.40 1.65 3.00
N VAL A 243 9.97 2.16 1.85
CA VAL A 243 8.63 2.71 1.64
C VAL A 243 7.94 1.96 0.52
N THR A 244 6.72 1.51 0.76
CA THR A 244 5.86 0.95 -0.29
C THR A 244 4.82 1.98 -0.69
N VAL A 245 4.68 2.22 -1.99
CA VAL A 245 3.73 3.19 -2.56
C VAL A 245 2.93 2.56 -3.69
N ALA A 246 1.71 3.00 -3.84
CA ALA A 246 0.80 2.71 -4.96
C ALA A 246 -0.35 3.71 -4.92
N LYS A 247 -1.46 3.38 -5.57
CA LYS A 247 -2.61 4.27 -5.71
C LYS A 247 -2.21 5.55 -6.46
N GLY A 248 -2.51 6.71 -5.95
CA GLY A 248 -2.21 7.94 -6.66
C GLY A 248 -1.86 9.07 -5.76
#